data_1c70c6e3dc727ec620f832d76230a46c
#
_entry.id   1c70c6e3dc727ec620f832d76230a46c
#
_cell.length_a   1.000
_cell.length_b   1.000
_cell.length_c   1.000
_cell.angle_alpha   90.00
_cell.angle_beta   90.00
_cell.angle_gamma   90.00
#
_symmetry.space_group_name_H-M   'P 1'
#
loop_
_entity.id
_entity.type
_entity.pdbx_description
1 polymer ?
#
loop_
_entity_poly.entity_id
_entity_poly.type
_entity_poly.pdbx_seq_one_letter_code
_entity_poly.pdbx_strand_id
1 'polypeptide(L)'
;MLTVICRRGLSSALRNYRTLSSTKRSSSISGEESELRGDGAIRRKDPLGFTIEQTYASVLSFLRRNYTRDLTNVDVAVTGIPLDLATTYRPGARFGPQAIREVSPQVANRKPYPEGIDLFADLAVVDYGDCWFDLSQPHTIPTAIETHARKIIDQNVFLLSLGGDHYSTYPLLKAHVSRHGKPLSLIQFDAHCDTWPDESSNSINHGSMFYYAVREGLIDPQTSIQIGIRTFNDDFMGVKILDAEWIHQHSVNDVAEEILNRVGNRPTYLTFDIDCLDPAFAPGTGTPVCGGLTMAQSMSILRRLGSINYVGMDIVEVSPPYDQSNITSLAAATIGYRFLCLLRNKKIIDKSFSFGNYSNYK
;
A
#
# COMPACT_ATOMS: atom_id res chain seq x y z
N MET A 1 62.11 28.40 24.60
CA MET A 1 61.76 29.78 24.23
C MET A 1 60.62 29.66 23.25
N LEU A 2 59.46 30.05 23.44
CA LEU A 2 58.71 31.03 24.20
C LEU A 2 57.34 30.47 24.52
N THR A 3 57.01 30.52 25.67
CA THR A 3 55.86 30.56 26.49
C THR A 3 54.95 31.80 26.16
N VAL A 4 53.63 31.59 26.42
CA VAL A 4 52.66 32.61 26.85
C VAL A 4 51.94 33.38 25.73
N ILE A 5 50.68 33.25 25.83
CA ILE A 5 49.50 34.14 25.69
C ILE A 5 48.41 33.46 24.83
N CYS A 6 47.35 32.96 25.42
CA CYS A 6 46.11 33.63 25.52
C CYS A 6 45.10 32.85 26.40
N ARG A 7 45.01 33.19 27.63
CA ARG A 7 43.82 33.01 28.47
C ARG A 7 43.07 34.34 28.45
N ARG A 8 41.99 34.43 27.69
CA ARG A 8 40.83 35.33 27.91
C ARG A 8 39.91 35.20 26.69
N GLY A 9 38.72 34.63 26.92
CA GLY A 9 37.66 34.65 25.89
C GLY A 9 36.70 33.48 25.86
N LEU A 10 36.52 32.74 26.95
CA LEU A 10 35.56 31.64 27.05
C LEU A 10 34.63 31.80 28.26
N SER A 11 34.04 32.96 28.44
CA SER A 11 33.05 33.18 29.52
C SER A 11 31.81 33.95 29.17
N SER A 12 31.52 34.23 27.90
CA SER A 12 30.27 34.94 27.51
C SER A 12 29.33 34.15 26.58
N ALA A 13 29.74 32.95 26.09
CA ALA A 13 28.90 32.17 25.19
C ALA A 13 28.03 31.10 25.89
N LEU A 14 28.14 30.94 27.21
CA LEU A 14 27.38 29.91 27.97
C LEU A 14 26.21 30.46 28.80
N ARG A 15 25.84 31.76 28.63
CA ARG A 15 24.75 32.36 29.40
C ARG A 15 23.42 32.54 28.65
N ASN A 16 23.33 32.22 27.38
CA ASN A 16 22.10 32.44 26.59
C ASN A 16 21.31 31.20 26.24
N TYR A 17 21.56 30.06 26.88
CA TYR A 17 20.76 28.85 26.67
C TYR A 17 19.85 28.47 27.85
N ARG A 18 19.55 29.41 28.74
CA ARG A 18 18.69 29.11 29.92
C ARG A 18 17.50 30.03 30.09
N THR A 19 16.81 30.44 29.02
CA THR A 19 15.52 31.13 29.15
C THR A 19 14.65 30.94 27.88
N LEU A 20 14.29 29.71 27.56
CA LEU A 20 13.16 29.40 26.71
C LEU A 20 12.48 28.11 27.22
N SER A 21 11.91 28.19 28.41
CA SER A 21 11.00 27.15 28.89
C SER A 21 9.94 27.78 29.79
N SER A 22 8.92 28.36 29.22
CA SER A 22 7.57 28.40 29.77
C SER A 22 6.59 28.91 28.72
N THR A 23 6.37 28.12 27.68
CA THR A 23 5.08 28.17 27.00
C THR A 23 4.25 27.03 27.52
N LYS A 24 3.20 27.39 28.23
CA LYS A 24 2.17 26.53 28.76
C LYS A 24 1.71 25.56 27.67
N ARG A 25 1.95 24.26 27.87
CA ARG A 25 1.23 23.22 27.13
C ARG A 25 -0.23 23.31 27.51
N SER A 26 -1.04 23.78 26.61
CA SER A 26 -2.49 23.74 26.72
C SER A 26 -2.96 22.31 26.51
N SER A 27 -3.83 21.91 27.44
CA SER A 27 -4.86 20.86 27.34
C SER A 27 -4.46 19.46 26.94
N SER A 28 -4.59 18.60 27.92
CA SER A 28 -4.80 17.15 27.87
C SER A 28 -5.61 16.66 26.67
N ILE A 29 -4.92 16.14 25.67
CA ILE A 29 -5.47 15.15 24.74
C ILE A 29 -5.53 13.87 25.58
N SER A 30 -6.67 13.19 25.65
CA SER A 30 -6.81 11.91 26.33
C SER A 30 -5.74 10.93 25.81
N GLY A 31 -5.11 10.15 26.69
CA GLY A 31 -3.95 9.31 26.36
C GLY A 31 -4.18 8.34 25.20
N GLU A 32 -5.42 7.94 24.92
CA GLU A 32 -5.80 7.02 23.85
C GLU A 32 -5.73 7.65 22.45
N GLU A 33 -6.09 8.92 22.29
CA GLU A 33 -5.99 9.60 20.98
C GLU A 33 -4.53 9.92 20.57
N SER A 34 -3.62 10.07 21.53
CA SER A 34 -2.22 10.34 21.25
C SER A 34 -1.45 9.11 20.77
N GLU A 35 -1.94 7.89 21.09
CA GLU A 35 -1.28 6.63 20.73
C GLU A 35 -1.38 6.29 19.24
N LEU A 36 -2.37 6.84 18.52
CA LEU A 36 -2.57 6.62 17.08
C LEU A 36 -1.84 7.66 16.22
N ARG A 37 -1.25 8.69 16.82
CA ARG A 37 -0.56 9.78 16.12
C ARG A 37 0.96 9.71 16.31
N GLY A 38 1.71 10.12 15.31
CA GLY A 38 3.16 10.18 15.37
C GLY A 38 3.87 8.86 15.04
N ASP A 39 5.00 8.57 15.66
CA ASP A 39 5.70 7.29 15.55
C ASP A 39 4.98 6.24 16.41
N GLY A 40 4.03 5.55 15.79
CA GLY A 40 3.17 4.61 16.47
C GLY A 40 3.81 3.24 16.73
N ALA A 41 5.03 2.99 16.28
CA ALA A 41 5.72 1.73 16.54
C ALA A 41 6.12 1.58 18.01
N ILE A 42 6.33 2.73 18.70
CA ILE A 42 6.69 2.78 20.11
C ILE A 42 5.50 3.30 20.90
N ARG A 43 4.87 2.43 21.66
CA ARG A 43 3.65 2.73 22.42
C ARG A 43 3.85 3.44 23.74
N ARG A 44 5.09 3.53 24.25
CA ARG A 44 5.34 4.02 25.61
C ARG A 44 6.36 5.13 25.61
N LYS A 45 6.19 6.06 26.53
CA LYS A 45 7.31 6.86 27.00
C LYS A 45 8.33 5.90 27.57
N ASP A 46 9.55 5.92 27.05
CA ASP A 46 10.64 5.24 27.71
C ASP A 46 10.93 5.90 29.08
N PRO A 47 11.77 5.32 29.93
CA PRO A 47 12.11 5.88 31.24
C PRO A 47 12.73 7.28 31.18
N LEU A 48 13.23 7.68 30.02
CA LEU A 48 13.90 8.96 29.76
C LEU A 48 12.97 9.98 29.06
N GLY A 49 11.77 9.58 28.67
CA GLY A 49 10.79 10.40 27.97
C GLY A 49 10.46 9.87 26.57
N PHE A 50 9.87 10.72 25.73
CA PHE A 50 9.54 10.35 24.37
C PHE A 50 10.79 10.44 23.47
N THR A 51 11.10 9.34 22.80
CA THR A 51 12.21 9.27 21.83
C THR A 51 11.65 8.94 20.45
N ILE A 52 11.99 9.74 19.45
CA ILE A 52 11.75 9.40 18.04
C ILE A 52 13.00 8.68 17.56
N GLU A 53 12.85 7.44 17.15
CA GLU A 53 13.96 6.69 16.60
C GLU A 53 14.29 7.12 15.17
N GLN A 54 15.55 6.92 14.78
CA GLN A 54 16.03 7.27 13.46
C GLN A 54 15.41 6.35 12.39
N THR A 55 15.26 6.85 11.16
CA THR A 55 14.64 6.11 10.05
C THR A 55 15.43 4.85 9.65
N TYR A 56 16.71 4.79 9.96
CA TYR A 56 17.59 3.66 9.66
C TYR A 56 17.67 2.64 10.81
N ALA A 57 16.91 2.81 11.86
CA ALA A 57 16.88 1.96 13.04
C ALA A 57 15.44 1.69 13.50
N SER A 58 15.25 0.85 14.52
CA SER A 58 13.97 0.61 15.16
C SER A 58 13.14 -0.54 14.59
N VAL A 59 11.90 -0.63 15.05
CA VAL A 59 10.95 -1.68 14.73
C VAL A 59 10.51 -1.61 13.27
N LEU A 60 10.47 -2.74 12.60
CA LEU A 60 10.01 -2.86 11.22
C LEU A 60 8.48 -3.01 11.18
N SER A 61 7.78 -1.89 11.17
CA SER A 61 6.35 -1.82 10.84
C SER A 61 6.12 -0.84 9.70
N PHE A 62 5.06 -1.04 8.92
CA PHE A 62 4.79 -0.19 7.76
C PHE A 62 4.56 1.26 8.20
N LEU A 63 5.34 2.19 7.63
CA LEU A 63 5.34 3.62 7.95
C LEU A 63 5.47 3.92 9.45
N ARG A 64 6.10 3.03 10.20
CA ARG A 64 6.22 3.10 11.66
C ARG A 64 4.87 3.23 12.37
N ARG A 65 3.86 2.52 11.85
CA ARG A 65 2.57 2.43 12.52
C ARG A 65 2.61 1.34 13.59
N ASN A 66 1.71 1.49 14.53
CA ASN A 66 1.55 0.56 15.62
C ASN A 66 1.36 -0.88 15.10
N TYR A 67 2.23 -1.81 15.50
CA TYR A 67 2.13 -3.22 15.16
C TYR A 67 1.19 -3.90 16.13
N THR A 68 -0.06 -4.12 15.71
CA THR A 68 -1.12 -4.62 16.58
C THR A 68 -2.22 -5.32 15.81
N ARG A 69 -2.90 -6.26 16.46
CA ARG A 69 -4.12 -6.90 15.98
C ARG A 69 -5.40 -6.31 16.60
N ASP A 70 -5.27 -5.31 17.43
CA ASP A 70 -6.40 -4.53 17.93
C ASP A 70 -6.81 -3.51 16.85
N LEU A 71 -8.05 -3.63 16.40
CA LEU A 71 -8.65 -2.79 15.35
C LEU A 71 -9.62 -1.74 15.92
N THR A 72 -9.65 -1.56 17.23
CA THR A 72 -10.49 -0.55 17.87
C THR A 72 -10.10 0.85 17.42
N ASN A 73 -11.04 1.61 16.86
CA ASN A 73 -10.85 2.96 16.32
C ASN A 73 -9.78 3.05 15.19
N VAL A 74 -9.57 1.97 14.45
CA VAL A 74 -8.67 1.92 13.31
C VAL A 74 -9.42 2.19 12.02
N ASP A 75 -8.89 3.05 11.16
CA ASP A 75 -9.43 3.31 9.82
C ASP A 75 -8.85 2.33 8.79
N VAL A 76 -7.55 2.07 8.86
CA VAL A 76 -6.82 1.23 7.90
C VAL A 76 -5.90 0.26 8.62
N ALA A 77 -5.99 -1.00 8.26
CA ALA A 77 -5.03 -2.02 8.66
C ALA A 77 -4.16 -2.41 7.46
N VAL A 78 -2.85 -2.41 7.68
CA VAL A 78 -1.87 -2.89 6.69
C VAL A 78 -1.48 -4.31 7.08
N THR A 79 -1.55 -5.26 6.15
CA THR A 79 -1.16 -6.65 6.39
C THR A 79 -0.20 -7.14 5.31
N GLY A 80 0.71 -8.06 5.67
CA GLY A 80 1.53 -8.75 4.70
C GLY A 80 0.95 -10.12 4.31
N ILE A 81 1.16 -10.52 3.06
CA ILE A 81 0.83 -11.85 2.54
C ILE A 81 2.09 -12.43 1.90
N PRO A 82 2.98 -13.07 2.70
CA PRO A 82 4.30 -13.52 2.25
C PRO A 82 4.22 -14.82 1.44
N LEU A 83 3.60 -14.76 0.25
CA LEU A 83 3.37 -15.88 -0.68
C LEU A 83 4.20 -15.67 -1.97
N ASP A 84 4.78 -16.75 -2.53
CA ASP A 84 5.39 -16.76 -3.87
C ASP A 84 5.37 -18.16 -4.52
N LEU A 85 4.37 -18.96 -4.18
CA LEU A 85 4.18 -20.29 -4.78
C LEU A 85 3.58 -20.23 -6.18
N ALA A 86 2.95 -19.12 -6.55
CA ALA A 86 2.30 -18.95 -7.84
C ALA A 86 3.27 -18.44 -8.93
N THR A 87 4.48 -18.06 -8.56
CA THR A 87 5.47 -17.42 -9.42
C THR A 87 5.96 -18.37 -10.52
N THR A 88 5.95 -17.91 -11.76
CA THR A 88 6.35 -18.72 -12.93
C THR A 88 7.82 -18.60 -13.32
N TYR A 89 8.53 -17.53 -12.91
CA TYR A 89 9.91 -17.29 -13.32
C TYR A 89 10.86 -17.07 -12.13
N ARG A 90 10.76 -15.97 -11.42
CA ARG A 90 11.70 -15.60 -10.35
C ARG A 90 10.98 -15.58 -8.98
N PRO A 91 11.18 -16.58 -8.11
CA PRO A 91 10.62 -16.55 -6.76
C PRO A 91 11.34 -15.52 -5.89
N GLY A 92 10.68 -15.08 -4.82
CA GLY A 92 11.23 -14.12 -3.86
C GLY A 92 10.22 -13.07 -3.40
N ALA A 93 9.03 -13.01 -4.00
CA ALA A 93 7.98 -12.08 -3.62
C ALA A 93 7.49 -12.29 -2.18
N ARG A 94 7.68 -13.48 -1.58
CA ARG A 94 7.40 -13.73 -0.15
C ARG A 94 8.16 -12.81 0.80
N PHE A 95 9.27 -12.24 0.38
CA PHE A 95 10.06 -11.28 1.16
C PHE A 95 9.62 -9.83 0.96
N GLY A 96 8.72 -9.58 0.00
CA GLY A 96 8.20 -8.25 -0.33
C GLY A 96 7.63 -7.49 0.86
N PRO A 97 6.70 -8.06 1.64
CA PRO A 97 6.09 -7.37 2.78
C PRO A 97 7.11 -6.87 3.80
N GLN A 98 8.14 -7.67 4.10
CA GLN A 98 9.21 -7.29 5.03
C GLN A 98 10.06 -6.15 4.46
N ALA A 99 10.49 -6.25 3.20
CA ALA A 99 11.35 -5.24 2.57
C ALA A 99 10.63 -3.89 2.41
N ILE A 100 9.34 -3.90 2.08
CA ILE A 100 8.52 -2.70 2.01
C ILE A 100 8.43 -2.02 3.40
N ARG A 101 8.23 -2.79 4.48
CA ARG A 101 8.23 -2.26 5.85
C ARG A 101 9.57 -1.63 6.22
N GLU A 102 10.67 -2.29 5.86
CA GLU A 102 12.02 -1.82 6.17
C GLU A 102 12.31 -0.43 5.62
N VAL A 103 11.92 -0.15 4.38
CA VAL A 103 12.17 1.15 3.73
C VAL A 103 11.11 2.20 4.02
N SER A 104 9.93 1.82 4.47
CA SER A 104 8.78 2.70 4.63
C SER A 104 8.98 3.86 5.63
N PRO A 105 9.81 3.77 6.69
CA PRO A 105 10.09 4.89 7.58
C PRO A 105 10.67 6.10 6.86
N GLN A 106 11.47 5.88 5.82
CA GLN A 106 12.03 6.96 5.00
C GLN A 106 10.94 7.78 4.29
N VAL A 107 9.87 7.12 3.87
CA VAL A 107 8.71 7.76 3.24
C VAL A 107 7.86 8.50 4.26
N ALA A 108 7.64 7.89 5.44
CA ALA A 108 6.77 8.43 6.48
C ALA A 108 7.36 9.63 7.24
N ASN A 109 8.69 9.81 7.22
CA ASN A 109 9.39 10.84 7.97
C ASN A 109 9.06 12.27 7.51
N ARG A 110 8.36 12.44 6.39
CA ARG A 110 8.05 13.75 5.81
C ARG A 110 6.59 13.82 5.40
N LYS A 111 6.05 15.05 5.49
CA LYS A 111 4.72 15.32 4.94
C LYS A 111 4.72 15.06 3.43
N PRO A 112 3.65 14.46 2.87
CA PRO A 112 3.58 14.18 1.45
C PRO A 112 3.57 15.46 0.62
N TYR A 113 4.35 15.47 -0.45
CA TYR A 113 4.36 16.58 -1.41
C TYR A 113 3.39 16.29 -2.56
N PRO A 114 2.62 17.26 -3.06
CA PRO A 114 2.60 18.68 -2.68
C PRO A 114 1.65 19.04 -1.52
N GLU A 115 0.90 18.08 -0.97
CA GLU A 115 -0.22 18.34 -0.06
C GLU A 115 0.21 18.94 1.28
N GLY A 116 1.41 18.65 1.76
CA GLY A 116 1.95 19.18 3.01
C GLY A 116 1.15 18.83 4.28
N ILE A 117 0.32 17.78 4.21
CA ILE A 117 -0.60 17.35 5.25
C ILE A 117 0.11 16.48 6.32
N ASP A 118 -0.47 16.42 7.51
CA ASP A 118 -0.14 15.38 8.49
C ASP A 118 -1.13 14.21 8.29
N LEU A 119 -0.69 13.18 7.56
CA LEU A 119 -1.54 12.05 7.21
C LEU A 119 -2.12 11.36 8.45
N PHE A 120 -1.28 11.14 9.45
CA PHE A 120 -1.65 10.34 10.62
C PHE A 120 -2.33 11.14 11.73
N ALA A 121 -2.48 12.45 11.56
CA ALA A 121 -3.36 13.25 12.42
C ALA A 121 -4.84 12.97 12.16
N ASP A 122 -5.18 12.54 10.93
CA ASP A 122 -6.56 12.38 10.48
C ASP A 122 -6.93 10.93 10.13
N LEU A 123 -5.94 10.06 9.92
CA LEU A 123 -6.15 8.65 9.52
C LEU A 123 -5.45 7.72 10.51
N ALA A 124 -6.23 6.90 11.21
CA ALA A 124 -5.74 5.89 12.14
C ALA A 124 -5.30 4.65 11.36
N VAL A 125 -3.99 4.42 11.27
CA VAL A 125 -3.39 3.31 10.53
C VAL A 125 -2.61 2.41 11.48
N VAL A 126 -2.79 1.09 11.33
CA VAL A 126 -2.00 0.09 12.06
C VAL A 126 -1.33 -0.89 11.09
N ASP A 127 -0.21 -1.46 11.50
CA ASP A 127 0.35 -2.65 10.88
C ASP A 127 -0.20 -3.88 11.61
N TYR A 128 -1.01 -4.66 10.90
CA TYR A 128 -1.70 -5.83 11.45
C TYR A 128 -0.82 -7.08 11.47
N GLY A 129 0.39 -6.98 10.92
CA GLY A 129 1.32 -8.08 10.74
C GLY A 129 0.97 -8.94 9.53
N ASP A 130 1.54 -10.14 9.48
CA ASP A 130 1.41 -11.01 8.31
C ASP A 130 0.31 -12.07 8.46
N CYS A 131 -0.26 -12.46 7.32
CA CYS A 131 -1.10 -13.63 7.18
C CYS A 131 -0.25 -14.89 7.38
N TRP A 132 -0.71 -15.78 8.25
CA TRP A 132 -0.11 -17.08 8.44
C TRP A 132 -0.83 -18.14 7.60
N PHE A 133 -0.07 -18.98 6.94
CA PHE A 133 -0.54 -20.17 6.21
C PHE A 133 0.54 -21.25 6.21
N ASP A 134 0.11 -22.49 5.99
CA ASP A 134 1.00 -23.66 5.96
C ASP A 134 1.44 -23.96 4.52
N LEU A 135 2.71 -23.69 4.20
CA LEU A 135 3.29 -23.98 2.90
C LEU A 135 3.34 -25.48 2.56
N SER A 136 3.27 -26.37 3.55
CA SER A 136 3.20 -27.81 3.31
C SER A 136 1.82 -28.26 2.82
N GLN A 137 0.80 -27.41 2.92
CA GLN A 137 -0.58 -27.66 2.51
C GLN A 137 -1.09 -26.55 1.56
N PRO A 138 -0.58 -26.44 0.33
CA PRO A 138 -0.86 -25.33 -0.57
C PRO A 138 -2.35 -25.10 -0.84
N HIS A 139 -3.15 -26.17 -0.87
CA HIS A 139 -4.59 -26.11 -1.10
C HIS A 139 -5.37 -25.36 0.00
N THR A 140 -4.78 -25.16 1.19
CA THR A 140 -5.40 -24.41 2.28
C THR A 140 -5.09 -22.91 2.25
N ILE A 141 -4.09 -22.50 1.47
CA ILE A 141 -3.59 -21.11 1.44
C ILE A 141 -4.67 -20.11 1.01
N PRO A 142 -5.45 -20.34 -0.07
CA PRO A 142 -6.48 -19.38 -0.47
C PRO A 142 -7.49 -19.10 0.65
N THR A 143 -7.97 -20.16 1.32
CA THR A 143 -8.91 -20.03 2.44
C THR A 143 -8.28 -19.33 3.65
N ALA A 144 -6.98 -19.55 3.91
CA ALA A 144 -6.28 -18.88 4.99
C ALA A 144 -6.18 -17.36 4.75
N ILE A 145 -5.84 -16.94 3.52
CA ILE A 145 -5.77 -15.54 3.12
C ILE A 145 -7.16 -14.88 3.18
N GLU A 146 -8.18 -15.53 2.60
CA GLU A 146 -9.57 -15.03 2.67
C GLU A 146 -10.03 -14.83 4.11
N THR A 147 -9.81 -15.84 4.97
CA THR A 147 -10.20 -15.80 6.39
C THR A 147 -9.44 -14.69 7.14
N HIS A 148 -8.15 -14.49 6.83
CA HIS A 148 -7.34 -13.44 7.42
C HIS A 148 -7.86 -12.05 7.02
N ALA A 149 -8.14 -11.82 5.74
CA ALA A 149 -8.70 -10.57 5.24
C ALA A 149 -10.06 -10.27 5.87
N ARG A 150 -10.94 -11.25 6.00
CA ARG A 150 -12.27 -11.09 6.61
C ARG A 150 -12.21 -10.66 8.07
N LYS A 151 -11.22 -11.10 8.84
CA LYS A 151 -11.03 -10.64 10.23
C LYS A 151 -10.83 -9.13 10.33
N ILE A 152 -10.37 -8.50 9.28
CA ILE A 152 -10.14 -7.05 9.21
C ILE A 152 -11.36 -6.34 8.62
N ILE A 153 -11.78 -6.74 7.42
CA ILE A 153 -12.84 -6.04 6.69
C ILE A 153 -14.22 -6.17 7.34
N ASP A 154 -14.49 -7.27 8.05
CA ASP A 154 -15.76 -7.46 8.78
C ASP A 154 -15.88 -6.53 10.01
N GLN A 155 -14.78 -5.92 10.45
CA GLN A 155 -14.76 -4.88 11.49
C GLN A 155 -14.86 -3.45 10.91
N ASN A 156 -15.20 -3.30 9.63
CA ASN A 156 -15.30 -2.01 8.93
C ASN A 156 -13.96 -1.25 8.85
N VAL A 157 -12.85 -1.97 8.87
CA VAL A 157 -11.51 -1.43 8.70
C VAL A 157 -11.08 -1.64 7.25
N PHE A 158 -10.55 -0.59 6.62
CA PHE A 158 -10.00 -0.69 5.27
C PHE A 158 -8.75 -1.56 5.26
N LEU A 159 -8.66 -2.46 4.28
CA LEU A 159 -7.51 -3.36 4.14
C LEU A 159 -6.57 -2.87 3.03
N LEU A 160 -5.32 -2.60 3.41
CA LEU A 160 -4.18 -2.44 2.51
C LEU A 160 -3.27 -3.66 2.66
N SER A 161 -3.11 -4.46 1.61
CA SER A 161 -2.25 -5.65 1.65
C SER A 161 -0.91 -5.39 0.98
N LEU A 162 0.16 -5.83 1.63
CA LEU A 162 1.50 -5.92 1.05
C LEU A 162 1.66 -7.37 0.61
N GLY A 163 1.55 -7.61 -0.68
CA GLY A 163 1.52 -8.96 -1.19
C GLY A 163 2.89 -9.59 -1.35
N GLY A 164 2.83 -10.87 -1.54
CA GLY A 164 3.79 -11.70 -2.23
C GLY A 164 3.53 -11.64 -3.73
N ASP A 165 3.33 -12.83 -4.34
CA ASP A 165 2.92 -12.91 -5.73
C ASP A 165 1.47 -12.43 -5.95
N HIS A 166 1.13 -12.15 -7.22
CA HIS A 166 -0.16 -11.55 -7.57
C HIS A 166 -1.36 -12.49 -7.33
N TYR A 167 -1.15 -13.81 -7.22
CA TYR A 167 -2.24 -14.74 -6.88
C TYR A 167 -2.93 -14.37 -5.56
N SER A 168 -2.22 -13.73 -4.63
CA SER A 168 -2.79 -13.30 -3.34
C SER A 168 -4.02 -12.40 -3.48
N THR A 169 -4.17 -11.67 -4.60
CA THR A 169 -5.32 -10.82 -4.91
C THR A 169 -6.62 -11.63 -5.07
N TYR A 170 -6.57 -12.85 -5.58
CA TYR A 170 -7.77 -13.64 -5.80
C TYR A 170 -8.53 -14.01 -4.50
N PRO A 171 -7.92 -14.57 -3.46
CA PRO A 171 -8.60 -14.77 -2.18
C PRO A 171 -8.98 -13.46 -1.47
N LEU A 172 -8.24 -12.36 -1.70
CA LEU A 172 -8.63 -11.04 -1.19
C LEU A 172 -9.93 -10.56 -1.85
N LEU A 173 -10.07 -10.71 -3.16
CA LEU A 173 -11.32 -10.41 -3.87
C LEU A 173 -12.50 -11.22 -3.34
N LYS A 174 -12.31 -12.52 -3.06
CA LYS A 174 -13.36 -13.35 -2.42
C LYS A 174 -13.83 -12.78 -1.09
N ALA A 175 -12.88 -12.36 -0.25
CA ALA A 175 -13.19 -11.75 1.04
C ALA A 175 -14.00 -10.45 0.86
N HIS A 176 -13.60 -9.58 -0.05
CA HIS A 176 -14.29 -8.32 -0.32
C HIS A 176 -15.68 -8.52 -0.95
N VAL A 177 -15.82 -9.42 -1.94
CA VAL A 177 -17.12 -9.75 -2.54
C VAL A 177 -18.08 -10.32 -1.51
N SER A 178 -17.63 -11.20 -0.63
CA SER A 178 -18.43 -11.72 0.49
C SER A 178 -18.97 -10.60 1.38
N ARG A 179 -18.21 -9.52 1.60
CA ARG A 179 -18.61 -8.37 2.40
C ARG A 179 -19.57 -7.44 1.64
N HIS A 180 -19.34 -7.22 0.34
CA HIS A 180 -20.12 -6.27 -0.48
C HIS A 180 -21.34 -6.90 -1.15
N GLY A 181 -21.37 -8.23 -1.29
CA GLY A 181 -22.49 -8.97 -1.84
C GLY A 181 -22.71 -8.83 -3.34
N LYS A 182 -21.71 -8.34 -4.12
CA LYS A 182 -21.77 -8.16 -5.57
C LYS A 182 -20.38 -8.03 -6.19
N PRO A 183 -20.26 -8.24 -7.52
CA PRO A 183 -18.98 -8.05 -8.20
C PRO A 183 -18.40 -6.66 -7.98
N LEU A 184 -17.07 -6.59 -7.89
CA LEU A 184 -16.31 -5.35 -7.75
C LEU A 184 -15.85 -4.86 -9.12
N SER A 185 -15.62 -3.55 -9.25
CA SER A 185 -14.74 -3.04 -10.30
C SER A 185 -13.30 -3.27 -9.92
N LEU A 186 -12.46 -3.62 -10.89
CA LEU A 186 -11.02 -3.79 -10.70
C LEU A 186 -10.27 -2.65 -11.40
N ILE A 187 -9.31 -2.06 -10.70
CA ILE A 187 -8.24 -1.27 -11.30
C ILE A 187 -6.95 -2.05 -11.07
N GLN A 188 -6.31 -2.49 -12.15
CA GLN A 188 -5.07 -3.22 -12.11
C GLN A 188 -3.98 -2.42 -12.81
N PHE A 189 -2.91 -2.11 -12.09
CA PHE A 189 -1.65 -1.63 -12.66
C PHE A 189 -0.72 -2.83 -12.80
N ASP A 190 -0.27 -3.14 -14.03
CA ASP A 190 0.44 -4.39 -14.31
C ASP A 190 1.11 -4.35 -15.69
N ALA A 191 2.14 -5.15 -15.89
CA ALA A 191 2.66 -5.49 -17.22
C ALA A 191 1.86 -6.61 -17.89
N HIS A 192 1.16 -7.42 -17.08
CA HIS A 192 0.45 -8.63 -17.46
C HIS A 192 -1.05 -8.48 -17.24
N CYS A 193 -1.84 -9.19 -18.03
CA CYS A 193 -3.30 -9.16 -17.85
C CYS A 193 -3.80 -10.13 -16.77
N ASP A 194 -3.04 -11.19 -16.49
CA ASP A 194 -3.36 -12.26 -15.52
C ASP A 194 -4.73 -12.94 -15.74
N THR A 195 -5.16 -12.92 -17.01
CA THR A 195 -6.39 -13.55 -17.49
C THR A 195 -6.12 -14.75 -18.39
N TRP A 196 -4.88 -15.30 -18.38
CA TRP A 196 -4.58 -16.50 -19.17
C TRP A 196 -5.44 -17.66 -18.71
N PRO A 197 -6.07 -18.40 -19.67
CA PRO A 197 -6.88 -19.55 -19.33
C PRO A 197 -6.03 -20.61 -18.62
N ASP A 198 -6.59 -21.18 -17.56
CA ASP A 198 -6.04 -22.35 -16.88
C ASP A 198 -7.15 -23.38 -16.70
N GLU A 199 -6.94 -24.59 -17.20
CA GLU A 199 -7.93 -25.68 -17.10
C GLU A 199 -7.91 -26.37 -15.73
N SER A 200 -6.91 -26.10 -14.90
CA SER A 200 -6.77 -26.68 -13.57
C SER A 200 -7.57 -25.88 -12.54
N SER A 201 -8.72 -26.38 -12.14
CA SER A 201 -9.63 -25.73 -11.19
C SER A 201 -9.05 -25.42 -9.80
N ASN A 202 -7.85 -25.90 -9.48
CA ASN A 202 -7.15 -25.69 -8.21
C ASN A 202 -5.75 -25.10 -8.38
N SER A 203 -5.48 -24.51 -9.51
CA SER A 203 -4.17 -23.90 -9.80
C SER A 203 -3.92 -22.68 -8.93
N ILE A 204 -2.77 -22.67 -8.26
CA ILE A 204 -2.20 -21.47 -7.66
C ILE A 204 -1.23 -20.91 -8.71
N ASN A 205 -1.71 -19.92 -9.49
CA ASN A 205 -0.98 -19.35 -10.61
C ASN A 205 -1.26 -17.84 -10.69
N HIS A 206 -0.20 -17.03 -10.67
CA HIS A 206 -0.32 -15.58 -10.69
C HIS A 206 -0.74 -15.00 -12.05
N GLY A 207 -0.60 -15.75 -13.15
CA GLY A 207 -1.05 -15.34 -14.50
C GLY A 207 -2.51 -15.68 -14.83
N SER A 208 -3.22 -16.44 -13.97
CA SER A 208 -4.56 -16.95 -14.29
C SER A 208 -5.64 -16.51 -13.28
N MET A 209 -5.27 -15.81 -12.21
CA MET A 209 -6.23 -15.56 -11.13
C MET A 209 -7.38 -14.65 -11.55
N PHE A 210 -7.20 -13.69 -12.45
CA PHE A 210 -8.30 -12.86 -12.94
C PHE A 210 -9.19 -13.57 -13.95
N TYR A 211 -8.69 -14.59 -14.66
CA TYR A 211 -9.54 -15.49 -15.43
C TYR A 211 -10.61 -16.12 -14.52
N TYR A 212 -10.21 -16.65 -13.36
CA TYR A 212 -11.16 -17.20 -12.39
C TYR A 212 -12.03 -16.10 -11.74
N ALA A 213 -11.44 -14.95 -11.39
CA ALA A 213 -12.18 -13.85 -10.77
C ALA A 213 -13.34 -13.35 -11.65
N VAL A 214 -13.15 -13.27 -12.97
CA VAL A 214 -14.23 -12.94 -13.92
C VAL A 214 -15.26 -14.07 -13.99
N ARG A 215 -14.83 -15.30 -14.15
CA ARG A 215 -15.73 -16.47 -14.29
C ARG A 215 -16.59 -16.72 -13.07
N GLU A 216 -16.05 -16.46 -11.88
CA GLU A 216 -16.78 -16.61 -10.61
C GLU A 216 -17.60 -15.37 -10.26
N GLY A 217 -17.55 -14.30 -11.06
CA GLY A 217 -18.28 -13.05 -10.81
C GLY A 217 -17.76 -12.27 -9.61
N LEU A 218 -16.46 -12.40 -9.28
CA LEU A 218 -15.82 -11.59 -8.25
C LEU A 218 -15.57 -10.17 -8.74
N ILE A 219 -15.24 -10.02 -10.02
CA ILE A 219 -15.09 -8.73 -10.69
C ILE A 219 -16.03 -8.62 -11.88
N ASP A 220 -16.52 -7.41 -12.14
CA ASP A 220 -17.28 -7.07 -13.34
C ASP A 220 -16.31 -6.57 -14.41
N PRO A 221 -16.07 -7.35 -15.50
CA PRO A 221 -15.14 -6.95 -16.53
C PRO A 221 -15.56 -5.68 -17.28
N GLN A 222 -16.87 -5.41 -17.34
CA GLN A 222 -17.38 -4.22 -18.03
C GLN A 222 -17.10 -2.91 -17.29
N THR A 223 -16.74 -3.00 -16.01
CA THR A 223 -16.42 -1.84 -15.18
C THR A 223 -14.99 -1.91 -14.64
N SER A 224 -14.21 -2.87 -15.13
CA SER A 224 -12.81 -3.08 -14.75
C SER A 224 -11.86 -2.57 -15.84
N ILE A 225 -10.63 -2.24 -15.44
CA ILE A 225 -9.61 -1.66 -16.30
C ILE A 225 -8.21 -2.11 -15.86
N GLN A 226 -7.35 -2.40 -16.84
CA GLN A 226 -5.94 -2.77 -16.66
C GLN A 226 -5.05 -1.70 -17.30
N ILE A 227 -3.95 -1.33 -16.62
CA ILE A 227 -3.12 -0.17 -16.93
C ILE A 227 -1.66 -0.61 -17.01
N GLY A 228 -1.00 -0.38 -18.14
CA GLY A 228 0.42 -0.67 -18.33
C GLY A 228 0.71 -2.00 -19.03
N ILE A 229 -0.33 -2.69 -19.47
CA ILE A 229 -0.22 -4.01 -20.13
C ILE A 229 0.69 -3.92 -21.34
N ARG A 230 1.63 -4.86 -21.44
CA ARG A 230 2.57 -4.98 -22.55
C ARG A 230 2.98 -6.42 -22.86
N THR A 231 2.16 -7.35 -22.38
CA THR A 231 2.21 -8.78 -22.75
C THR A 231 0.92 -9.15 -23.46
N PHE A 232 1.03 -10.06 -24.42
CA PHE A 232 -0.11 -10.44 -25.25
C PHE A 232 -0.95 -11.54 -24.60
N ASN A 233 -2.25 -11.44 -24.75
CA ASN A 233 -3.21 -12.50 -24.45
C ASN A 233 -4.28 -12.51 -25.54
N ASP A 234 -4.79 -13.67 -25.92
CA ASP A 234 -5.85 -13.83 -26.91
C ASP A 234 -7.21 -13.31 -26.41
N ASP A 235 -7.44 -13.35 -25.09
CA ASP A 235 -8.70 -12.91 -24.47
C ASP A 235 -8.46 -12.19 -23.13
N PHE A 236 -8.79 -10.91 -23.08
CA PHE A 236 -8.77 -10.09 -21.87
C PHE A 236 -10.08 -10.16 -21.07
N MET A 237 -10.93 -11.15 -21.34
CA MET A 237 -12.19 -11.41 -20.64
C MET A 237 -13.17 -10.23 -20.61
N GLY A 238 -13.06 -9.26 -21.52
CA GLY A 238 -13.89 -8.04 -21.58
C GLY A 238 -13.43 -6.89 -20.67
N VAL A 239 -12.32 -7.04 -19.97
CA VAL A 239 -11.69 -5.94 -19.22
C VAL A 239 -11.11 -4.92 -20.19
N LYS A 240 -11.22 -3.63 -19.89
CA LYS A 240 -10.62 -2.56 -20.69
C LYS A 240 -9.13 -2.51 -20.48
N ILE A 241 -8.36 -2.41 -21.57
CA ILE A 241 -6.91 -2.31 -21.54
C ILE A 241 -6.46 -0.90 -21.90
N LEU A 242 -5.62 -0.31 -21.06
CA LEU A 242 -4.75 0.81 -21.41
C LEU A 242 -3.32 0.28 -21.42
N ASP A 243 -2.84 -0.11 -22.61
CA ASP A 243 -1.49 -0.64 -22.73
C ASP A 243 -0.42 0.43 -22.49
N ALA A 244 0.81 0.00 -22.27
CA ALA A 244 1.90 0.91 -21.92
C ALA A 244 2.20 1.91 -23.06
N GLU A 245 2.09 1.49 -24.34
CA GLU A 245 2.33 2.36 -25.49
C GLU A 245 1.28 3.48 -25.54
N TRP A 246 0.01 3.14 -25.37
CA TRP A 246 -1.05 4.13 -25.30
C TRP A 246 -0.81 5.15 -24.18
N ILE A 247 -0.42 4.67 -22.99
CA ILE A 247 -0.14 5.54 -21.83
C ILE A 247 1.02 6.49 -22.11
N HIS A 248 2.06 6.02 -22.80
CA HIS A 248 3.21 6.87 -23.17
C HIS A 248 2.86 7.97 -24.20
N GLN A 249 1.82 7.76 -25.00
CA GLN A 249 1.35 8.72 -26.00
C GLN A 249 0.32 9.71 -25.46
N HIS A 250 -0.24 9.49 -24.27
CA HIS A 250 -1.31 10.30 -23.71
C HIS A 250 -0.89 11.02 -22.40
N SER A 251 -1.61 12.08 -22.07
CA SER A 251 -1.35 12.76 -20.81
C SER A 251 -1.85 11.94 -19.61
N VAL A 252 -1.26 12.17 -18.45
CA VAL A 252 -1.74 11.54 -17.19
C VAL A 252 -3.19 11.92 -16.84
N ASN A 253 -3.70 13.02 -17.38
CA ASN A 253 -5.10 13.41 -17.22
C ASN A 253 -6.00 12.51 -18.05
N ASP A 254 -5.64 12.23 -19.31
CA ASP A 254 -6.40 11.35 -20.19
C ASP A 254 -6.46 9.94 -19.62
N VAL A 255 -5.33 9.43 -19.11
CA VAL A 255 -5.29 8.11 -18.44
C VAL A 255 -6.21 8.08 -17.22
N ALA A 256 -6.17 9.10 -16.37
CA ALA A 256 -7.01 9.16 -15.19
C ALA A 256 -8.50 9.29 -15.54
N GLU A 257 -8.84 10.06 -16.57
CA GLU A 257 -10.23 10.20 -17.07
C GLU A 257 -10.78 8.86 -17.57
N GLU A 258 -9.99 8.11 -18.35
CA GLU A 258 -10.38 6.78 -18.82
C GLU A 258 -10.65 5.81 -17.66
N ILE A 259 -9.82 5.85 -16.61
CA ILE A 259 -10.02 5.02 -15.40
C ILE A 259 -11.31 5.45 -14.69
N LEU A 260 -11.48 6.74 -14.43
CA LEU A 260 -12.65 7.28 -13.72
C LEU A 260 -13.97 6.98 -14.47
N ASN A 261 -13.97 7.15 -15.79
CA ASN A 261 -15.13 6.86 -16.64
C ASN A 261 -15.47 5.35 -16.63
N ARG A 262 -14.45 4.48 -16.62
CA ARG A 262 -14.68 3.03 -16.64
C ARG A 262 -15.26 2.50 -15.34
N VAL A 263 -14.71 2.88 -14.19
CA VAL A 263 -15.15 2.36 -12.89
C VAL A 263 -16.36 3.13 -12.31
N GLY A 264 -16.49 4.40 -12.65
CA GLY A 264 -17.56 5.27 -12.11
C GLY A 264 -17.52 5.32 -10.58
N ASN A 265 -18.71 5.23 -9.95
CA ASN A 265 -18.84 5.27 -8.48
C ASN A 265 -19.05 3.88 -7.85
N ARG A 266 -18.60 2.82 -8.53
CA ARG A 266 -18.78 1.44 -8.06
C ARG A 266 -17.76 1.08 -6.98
N PRO A 267 -18.10 0.13 -6.09
CA PRO A 267 -17.11 -0.46 -5.20
C PRO A 267 -15.93 -1.02 -6.00
N THR A 268 -14.75 -0.48 -5.79
CA THR A 268 -13.58 -0.71 -6.64
C THR A 268 -12.41 -1.24 -5.81
N TYR A 269 -11.83 -2.34 -6.24
CA TYR A 269 -10.58 -2.88 -5.72
C TYR A 269 -9.43 -2.38 -6.59
N LEU A 270 -8.36 -1.91 -5.96
CA LEU A 270 -7.12 -1.51 -6.63
C LEU A 270 -6.05 -2.57 -6.36
N THR A 271 -5.47 -3.14 -7.40
CA THR A 271 -4.26 -3.94 -7.30
C THR A 271 -3.13 -3.27 -8.06
N PHE A 272 -1.97 -3.22 -7.43
CA PHE A 272 -0.78 -2.63 -8.02
C PHE A 272 0.33 -3.66 -8.06
N ASP A 273 0.48 -4.30 -9.23
CA ASP A 273 1.68 -5.08 -9.51
C ASP A 273 2.85 -4.13 -9.76
N ILE A 274 3.94 -4.36 -9.05
CA ILE A 274 5.10 -3.47 -9.13
C ILE A 274 5.79 -3.53 -10.50
N ASP A 275 5.58 -4.61 -11.27
CA ASP A 275 6.13 -4.77 -12.60
C ASP A 275 5.40 -3.94 -13.68
N CYS A 276 4.27 -3.29 -13.33
CA CYS A 276 3.70 -2.20 -14.10
C CYS A 276 4.77 -1.12 -14.40
N LEU A 277 5.65 -0.88 -13.44
CA LEU A 277 6.78 0.02 -13.60
C LEU A 277 7.83 -0.59 -14.55
N ASP A 278 8.53 0.28 -15.28
CA ASP A 278 9.68 -0.16 -16.08
C ASP A 278 10.77 -0.72 -15.14
N PRO A 279 11.50 -1.78 -15.54
CA PRO A 279 12.60 -2.33 -14.75
C PRO A 279 13.70 -1.33 -14.38
N ALA A 280 13.78 -0.18 -15.05
CA ALA A 280 14.65 0.93 -14.65
C ALA A 280 14.23 1.57 -13.32
N PHE A 281 12.96 1.45 -12.90
CA PHE A 281 12.39 1.97 -11.68
C PHE A 281 12.03 0.90 -10.65
N ALA A 282 11.75 -0.33 -11.12
CA ALA A 282 11.39 -1.47 -10.29
C ALA A 282 12.03 -2.77 -10.79
N PRO A 283 13.37 -2.93 -10.67
CA PRO A 283 14.04 -4.17 -11.09
C PRO A 283 13.71 -5.38 -10.22
N GLY A 284 13.29 -5.16 -8.97
CA GLY A 284 13.02 -6.19 -7.97
C GLY A 284 11.64 -6.81 -8.11
N THR A 285 11.39 -7.51 -9.22
CA THR A 285 10.14 -8.23 -9.47
C THR A 285 10.38 -9.59 -10.12
N GLY A 286 9.37 -10.44 -10.12
CA GLY A 286 9.43 -11.81 -10.62
C GLY A 286 9.46 -11.90 -12.14
N THR A 287 8.64 -11.13 -12.83
CA THR A 287 8.39 -11.20 -14.27
C THR A 287 8.53 -9.82 -14.94
N PRO A 288 9.72 -9.19 -14.89
CA PRO A 288 9.91 -7.84 -15.44
C PRO A 288 9.76 -7.79 -16.96
N VAL A 289 9.07 -6.75 -17.45
CA VAL A 289 8.91 -6.46 -18.88
C VAL A 289 9.35 -5.01 -19.14
N CYS A 290 10.22 -4.77 -20.13
CA CYS A 290 10.67 -3.43 -20.49
C CYS A 290 9.56 -2.61 -21.17
N GLY A 291 9.68 -1.28 -21.12
CA GLY A 291 8.69 -0.36 -21.71
C GLY A 291 7.56 0.02 -20.76
N GLY A 292 7.74 -0.17 -19.45
CA GLY A 292 6.76 0.12 -18.43
C GLY A 292 6.61 1.59 -18.06
N LEU A 293 5.75 1.87 -17.09
CA LEU A 293 5.52 3.21 -16.58
C LEU A 293 6.70 3.70 -15.73
N THR A 294 6.93 5.00 -15.78
CA THR A 294 7.80 5.64 -14.80
C THR A 294 7.09 5.78 -13.45
N MET A 295 7.86 5.81 -12.36
CA MET A 295 7.31 6.09 -11.04
C MET A 295 6.57 7.45 -11.01
N ALA A 296 7.07 8.46 -11.74
CA ALA A 296 6.44 9.78 -11.83
C ALA A 296 5.06 9.74 -12.51
N GLN A 297 4.90 8.97 -13.59
CA GLN A 297 3.61 8.76 -14.26
C GLN A 297 2.63 8.08 -13.30
N SER A 298 3.01 6.94 -12.70
CA SER A 298 2.17 6.18 -11.78
C SER A 298 1.70 7.01 -10.60
N MET A 299 2.60 7.77 -9.97
CA MET A 299 2.23 8.68 -8.87
C MET A 299 1.31 9.81 -9.30
N SER A 300 1.48 10.32 -10.53
CA SER A 300 0.64 11.38 -11.08
C SER A 300 -0.75 10.88 -11.44
N ILE A 301 -0.88 9.67 -11.95
CA ILE A 301 -2.17 9.00 -12.22
C ILE A 301 -2.87 8.76 -10.88
N LEU A 302 -2.24 8.07 -9.92
CA LEU A 302 -2.84 7.76 -8.62
C LEU A 302 -3.39 8.99 -7.92
N ARG A 303 -2.69 10.13 -7.93
CA ARG A 303 -3.17 11.37 -7.30
C ARG A 303 -4.51 11.86 -7.86
N ARG A 304 -4.85 11.52 -9.10
CA ARG A 304 -6.09 11.94 -9.77
C ARG A 304 -7.28 11.02 -9.51
N LEU A 305 -7.02 9.86 -8.89
CA LEU A 305 -8.02 8.84 -8.64
C LEU A 305 -8.69 8.94 -7.25
N GLY A 306 -8.62 10.12 -6.61
CA GLY A 306 -9.12 10.31 -5.25
C GLY A 306 -10.65 10.24 -5.08
N SER A 307 -11.43 10.35 -6.16
CA SER A 307 -12.89 10.25 -6.13
C SER A 307 -13.43 8.81 -6.15
N ILE A 308 -12.58 7.83 -6.46
CA ILE A 308 -12.98 6.43 -6.58
C ILE A 308 -13.47 5.87 -5.24
N ASN A 309 -14.48 5.00 -5.33
CA ASN A 309 -15.01 4.28 -4.18
C ASN A 309 -14.20 3.01 -3.90
N TYR A 310 -13.01 3.19 -3.31
CA TYR A 310 -12.15 2.07 -2.97
C TYR A 310 -12.70 1.22 -1.84
N VAL A 311 -12.63 -0.10 -1.99
CA VAL A 311 -12.98 -1.10 -0.96
C VAL A 311 -11.78 -1.82 -0.40
N GLY A 312 -10.68 -1.91 -1.13
CA GLY A 312 -9.43 -2.53 -0.76
C GLY A 312 -8.32 -2.17 -1.74
N MET A 313 -7.08 -2.40 -1.31
CA MET A 313 -5.90 -2.28 -2.16
C MET A 313 -4.86 -3.32 -1.78
N ASP A 314 -4.13 -3.80 -2.77
CA ASP A 314 -2.86 -4.49 -2.57
C ASP A 314 -1.73 -3.93 -3.44
N ILE A 315 -0.50 -4.26 -3.03
CA ILE A 315 0.74 -4.02 -3.76
C ILE A 315 1.47 -5.36 -3.80
N VAL A 316 1.75 -5.86 -4.98
CA VAL A 316 2.21 -7.25 -5.20
C VAL A 316 3.49 -7.32 -6.03
N GLU A 317 4.08 -8.51 -6.12
CA GLU A 317 5.23 -8.89 -6.95
C GLU A 317 6.54 -8.16 -6.60
N VAL A 318 6.64 -7.51 -5.44
CA VAL A 318 7.93 -6.99 -4.95
C VAL A 318 8.82 -8.16 -4.53
N SER A 319 9.88 -8.40 -5.27
CA SER A 319 10.82 -9.50 -5.09
C SER A 319 12.22 -9.00 -4.72
N PRO A 320 12.51 -8.83 -3.41
CA PRO A 320 13.75 -8.24 -2.90
C PRO A 320 15.05 -8.90 -3.38
N PRO A 321 15.12 -10.23 -3.67
CA PRO A 321 16.34 -10.84 -4.19
C PRO A 321 16.83 -10.25 -5.51
N TYR A 322 15.96 -9.58 -6.28
CA TYR A 322 16.28 -8.93 -7.55
C TYR A 322 16.28 -7.42 -7.44
N ASP A 323 15.98 -6.87 -6.26
CA ASP A 323 15.98 -5.42 -6.02
C ASP A 323 17.42 -4.90 -5.88
N GLN A 324 17.65 -3.67 -6.34
CA GLN A 324 18.93 -3.00 -6.20
C GLN A 324 18.77 -1.77 -5.32
N SER A 325 19.52 -1.69 -4.24
CA SER A 325 19.46 -0.56 -3.30
C SER A 325 18.04 -0.28 -2.78
N ASN A 326 17.20 -1.31 -2.69
CA ASN A 326 15.81 -1.23 -2.25
C ASN A 326 14.93 -0.28 -3.08
N ILE A 327 15.28 0.00 -4.35
CA ILE A 327 14.56 0.97 -5.18
C ILE A 327 13.12 0.52 -5.46
N THR A 328 12.91 -0.79 -5.68
CA THR A 328 11.58 -1.37 -5.90
C THR A 328 10.76 -1.36 -4.62
N SER A 329 11.35 -1.78 -3.52
CA SER A 329 10.69 -1.76 -2.19
C SER A 329 10.30 -0.33 -1.78
N LEU A 330 11.15 0.66 -2.09
CA LEU A 330 10.86 2.08 -1.85
C LEU A 330 9.73 2.60 -2.75
N ALA A 331 9.68 2.17 -4.01
CA ALA A 331 8.58 2.49 -4.91
C ALA A 331 7.24 1.97 -4.35
N ALA A 332 7.20 0.71 -3.93
CA ALA A 332 6.03 0.09 -3.31
C ALA A 332 5.58 0.81 -2.03
N ALA A 333 6.52 1.13 -1.12
CA ALA A 333 6.22 1.90 0.08
C ALA A 333 5.64 3.28 -0.24
N THR A 334 6.16 3.94 -1.29
CA THR A 334 5.69 5.26 -1.75
C THR A 334 4.29 5.18 -2.34
N ILE A 335 3.98 4.12 -3.11
CA ILE A 335 2.64 3.86 -3.65
C ILE A 335 1.64 3.67 -2.50
N GLY A 336 1.94 2.82 -1.54
CA GLY A 336 1.09 2.60 -0.37
C GLY A 336 0.86 3.87 0.44
N TYR A 337 1.91 4.65 0.68
CA TYR A 337 1.79 5.95 1.35
C TYR A 337 0.91 6.93 0.59
N ARG A 338 1.08 7.01 -0.74
CA ARG A 338 0.24 7.84 -1.61
C ARG A 338 -1.23 7.42 -1.56
N PHE A 339 -1.48 6.13 -1.57
CA PHE A 339 -2.83 5.60 -1.47
C PHE A 339 -3.50 5.96 -0.13
N LEU A 340 -2.78 5.88 0.98
CA LEU A 340 -3.28 6.34 2.28
C LEU A 340 -3.63 7.85 2.27
N CYS A 341 -2.89 8.67 1.51
CA CYS A 341 -3.25 10.09 1.33
C CYS A 341 -4.59 10.26 0.60
N LEU A 342 -4.90 9.40 -0.41
CA LEU A 342 -6.20 9.42 -1.08
C LEU A 342 -7.33 9.07 -0.11
N LEU A 343 -7.17 8.03 0.69
CA LEU A 343 -8.16 7.61 1.69
C LEU A 343 -8.39 8.70 2.74
N ARG A 344 -7.34 9.33 3.24
CA ARG A 344 -7.43 10.45 4.18
C ARG A 344 -8.23 11.62 3.58
N ASN A 345 -7.92 11.99 2.35
CA ASN A 345 -8.61 13.09 1.69
C ASN A 345 -10.10 12.79 1.50
N LYS A 346 -10.45 11.57 1.11
CA LYS A 346 -11.85 11.13 1.01
C LYS A 346 -12.57 11.21 2.36
N LYS A 347 -11.95 10.75 3.43
CA LYS A 347 -12.49 10.81 4.80
C LYS A 347 -12.78 12.25 5.27
N ILE A 348 -11.95 13.22 4.89
CA ILE A 348 -12.12 14.62 5.28
C ILE A 348 -13.18 15.33 4.44
N ILE A 349 -13.22 15.06 3.12
CA ILE A 349 -14.18 15.68 2.21
C ILE A 349 -15.58 15.15 2.49
N ASP A 350 -15.71 13.86 2.72
CA ASP A 350 -16.97 13.21 3.05
C ASP A 350 -17.01 12.85 4.54
N LYS A 351 -17.52 13.75 5.35
CA LYS A 351 -17.67 13.54 6.80
C LYS A 351 -18.63 12.40 7.16
N SER A 352 -19.46 11.95 6.21
CA SER A 352 -20.32 10.77 6.34
C SER A 352 -19.61 9.48 5.93
N PHE A 353 -18.42 9.60 5.33
CA PHE A 353 -17.61 8.47 4.90
C PHE A 353 -17.11 7.68 6.11
N SER A 354 -17.56 6.44 6.20
CA SER A 354 -17.06 5.44 7.15
C SER A 354 -16.50 4.28 6.35
N PHE A 355 -15.26 3.91 6.60
CA PHE A 355 -14.69 2.69 6.04
C PHE A 355 -15.58 1.51 6.45
N GLY A 356 -16.18 0.84 5.47
CA GLY A 356 -17.08 -0.30 5.71
C GLY A 356 -18.56 0.00 5.82
N ASN A 357 -19.02 1.23 5.73
CA ASN A 357 -20.43 1.56 5.69
C ASN A 357 -20.91 1.70 4.23
N TYR A 358 -21.08 0.56 3.56
CA TYR A 358 -21.46 0.46 2.14
C TYR A 358 -22.97 0.41 1.91
N SER A 359 -23.80 0.64 2.96
CA SER A 359 -25.27 0.57 2.87
C SER A 359 -25.90 1.67 2.05
N ASN A 360 -25.17 2.71 1.66
CA ASN A 360 -25.70 3.88 0.94
C ASN A 360 -25.65 3.78 -0.58
N TYR A 361 -25.19 2.67 -1.13
CA TYR A 361 -25.17 2.46 -2.59
C TYR A 361 -26.24 1.43 -2.99
N LYS A 362 -27.50 1.86 -2.99
CA LYS A 362 -28.60 1.15 -3.63
C LYS A 362 -28.70 1.53 -5.11
#